data_d43664a87eaf507f5825732d27f2c505
#
_entry.id   d43664a87eaf507f5825732d27f2c505
#
_cell.length_a   1.000
_cell.length_b   1.000
_cell.length_c   1.000
_cell.angle_alpha   90.00
_cell.angle_beta   90.00
_cell.angle_gamma   90.00
#
_symmetry.space_group_name_H-M   'P 1'
#
loop_
_entity.id
_entity.type
_entity.pdbx_description
1 polymer ?
#
loop_
_entity_poly.entity_id
_entity_poly.type
_entity_poly.pdbx_seq_one_letter_code
_entity_poly.pdbx_strand_id
1 'polypeptide(L)'
;MGADRSDPRDHRRPAPRPRRGLGGVLFRWLLLLAVGVGLAGVLYGIHLDRVVRGKFEGKRWALPARVYARPLELYQGRPLTAEQLQAELTRLGYRAVKSPAEPGSFAQGDGRFLIRNRAFRFWDGEEPARFLDVSLADGQVSAIKDAAGGQDPALARLDPVLIASIYPAHNEDRVLVRRKDLP
;
A
#
# COMPACT_ATOMS: atom_id res chain seq x y z
N MET A 1 -98.91 64.76 -2.31
CA MET A 1 -98.14 64.83 -1.07
C MET A 1 -97.92 63.41 -0.56
N GLY A 2 -96.77 62.82 -0.85
CA GLY A 2 -96.48 61.48 -0.52
C GLY A 2 -94.98 61.31 -0.44
N ALA A 3 -94.38 61.14 0.72
CA ALA A 3 -93.02 61.02 0.96
C ALA A 3 -92.55 59.60 0.65
N ASP A 4 -91.69 59.47 -0.28
CA ASP A 4 -90.97 58.26 -0.59
C ASP A 4 -89.81 58.06 0.41
N ARG A 5 -89.87 56.89 1.12
CA ARG A 5 -88.80 56.42 2.04
C ARG A 5 -88.05 55.29 1.31
N SER A 6 -86.96 55.64 0.65
CA SER A 6 -86.05 54.67 0.20
C SER A 6 -85.15 54.21 1.37
N ASP A 7 -85.25 52.95 1.72
CA ASP A 7 -84.44 52.23 2.69
C ASP A 7 -83.12 51.70 1.99
N PRO A 8 -81.92 52.12 2.36
CA PRO A 8 -80.67 51.58 1.82
C PRO A 8 -80.27 50.34 2.63
N ARG A 9 -80.63 49.17 2.11
CA ARG A 9 -80.08 47.90 2.65
C ARG A 9 -78.58 47.80 2.41
N ASP A 10 -77.87 48.03 3.48
CA ASP A 10 -76.39 47.81 3.56
C ASP A 10 -76.08 46.32 3.40
N HIS A 11 -75.68 45.97 2.20
CA HIS A 11 -75.12 44.62 1.92
C HIS A 11 -73.66 44.57 2.30
N ARG A 12 -73.40 44.39 3.63
CA ARG A 12 -72.04 44.05 4.10
C ARG A 12 -71.69 42.66 3.57
N ARG A 13 -70.85 42.63 2.54
CA ARG A 13 -70.22 41.40 2.06
C ARG A 13 -69.23 40.88 3.15
N PRO A 14 -69.36 39.59 3.59
CA PRO A 14 -68.44 39.05 4.55
C PRO A 14 -67.07 38.93 3.93
N ALA A 15 -66.05 39.43 4.63
CA ALA A 15 -64.64 39.37 4.23
C ALA A 15 -64.21 37.92 4.00
N PRO A 16 -63.44 37.63 2.96
CA PRO A 16 -62.99 36.28 2.67
C PRO A 16 -62.07 35.79 3.81
N ARG A 17 -62.45 34.72 4.45
CA ARG A 17 -61.63 34.04 5.48
C ARG A 17 -60.33 33.55 4.80
N PRO A 18 -59.14 33.85 5.37
CA PRO A 18 -57.88 33.34 4.83
C PRO A 18 -57.91 31.81 4.87
N ARG A 19 -57.97 31.20 3.72
CA ARG A 19 -57.75 29.76 3.58
C ARG A 19 -56.34 29.49 4.07
N ARG A 20 -56.21 28.95 5.28
CA ARG A 20 -54.95 28.34 5.74
C ARG A 20 -54.62 27.21 4.75
N GLY A 21 -53.89 27.55 3.70
CA GLY A 21 -53.58 26.62 2.63
C GLY A 21 -52.75 25.46 3.18
N LEU A 22 -53.23 24.25 2.91
CA LEU A 22 -52.46 23.00 3.14
C LEU A 22 -51.04 23.12 2.67
N GLY A 23 -50.72 23.96 1.62
CA GLY A 23 -49.39 24.23 1.12
C GLY A 23 -48.43 24.83 2.15
N GLY A 24 -48.89 25.68 3.08
CA GLY A 24 -48.04 26.25 4.13
C GLY A 24 -47.61 25.22 5.18
N VAL A 25 -48.50 24.27 5.49
CA VAL A 25 -48.19 23.16 6.41
C VAL A 25 -47.24 22.18 5.75
N LEU A 26 -47.50 21.83 4.50
CA LEU A 26 -46.62 20.92 3.73
C LEU A 26 -45.23 21.52 3.58
N PHE A 27 -45.13 22.82 3.27
CA PHE A 27 -43.86 23.52 3.17
C PHE A 27 -43.04 23.49 4.48
N ARG A 28 -43.71 23.68 5.62
CA ARG A 28 -43.05 23.59 6.94
C ARG A 28 -42.52 22.18 7.22
N TRP A 29 -43.26 21.14 6.89
CA TRP A 29 -42.84 19.76 7.06
C TRP A 29 -41.68 19.42 6.11
N LEU A 30 -41.72 19.89 4.86
CA LEU A 30 -40.62 19.73 3.91
C LEU A 30 -39.35 20.44 4.39
N LEU A 31 -39.49 21.65 4.94
CA LEU A 31 -38.37 22.40 5.50
C LEU A 31 -37.76 21.68 6.72
N LEU A 32 -38.60 21.18 7.62
CA LEU A 32 -38.09 20.41 8.77
C LEU A 32 -37.41 19.11 8.34
N LEU A 33 -37.95 18.43 7.34
CA LEU A 33 -37.35 17.24 6.77
C LEU A 33 -35.95 17.57 6.15
N ALA A 34 -35.89 18.65 5.38
CA ALA A 34 -34.64 19.08 4.76
C ALA A 34 -33.56 19.45 5.80
N VAL A 35 -33.97 20.17 6.87
CA VAL A 35 -33.07 20.48 8.00
C VAL A 35 -32.63 19.21 8.72
N GLY A 36 -33.57 18.28 8.96
CA GLY A 36 -33.25 16.99 9.60
C GLY A 36 -32.25 16.15 8.78
N VAL A 37 -32.47 16.05 7.48
CA VAL A 37 -31.56 15.34 6.57
C VAL A 37 -30.18 16.05 6.50
N GLY A 38 -30.17 17.39 6.45
CA GLY A 38 -28.94 18.16 6.48
C GLY A 38 -28.13 17.95 7.76
N LEU A 39 -28.80 17.98 8.91
CA LEU A 39 -28.17 17.74 10.22
C LEU A 39 -27.63 16.31 10.34
N ALA A 40 -28.40 15.32 9.89
CA ALA A 40 -27.98 13.92 9.86
C ALA A 40 -26.74 13.74 8.95
N GLY A 41 -26.71 14.41 7.78
CA GLY A 41 -25.56 14.41 6.88
C GLY A 41 -24.30 15.00 7.52
N VAL A 42 -24.43 16.12 8.23
CA VAL A 42 -23.30 16.74 8.96
C VAL A 42 -22.78 15.82 10.07
N LEU A 43 -23.67 15.25 10.87
CA LEU A 43 -23.30 14.32 11.96
C LEU A 43 -22.62 13.07 11.40
N TYR A 44 -23.12 12.54 10.29
CA TYR A 44 -22.50 11.41 9.60
C TYR A 44 -21.12 11.76 9.04
N GLY A 45 -20.97 12.95 8.45
CA GLY A 45 -19.68 13.47 7.98
C GLY A 45 -18.65 13.58 9.10
N ILE A 46 -19.04 14.12 10.25
CA ILE A 46 -18.18 14.22 11.45
C ILE A 46 -17.80 12.82 11.97
N HIS A 47 -18.77 11.90 11.99
CA HIS A 47 -18.50 10.51 12.38
C HIS A 47 -17.49 9.84 11.43
N LEU A 48 -17.71 10.01 10.12
CA LEU A 48 -16.82 9.45 9.10
C LEU A 48 -15.41 10.03 9.20
N ASP A 49 -15.29 11.35 9.39
CA ASP A 49 -13.98 12.03 9.57
C ASP A 49 -13.23 11.47 10.79
N ARG A 50 -13.92 11.27 11.92
CA ARG A 50 -13.31 10.65 13.12
C ARG A 50 -12.86 9.22 12.87
N VAL A 51 -13.67 8.41 12.18
CA VAL A 51 -13.33 7.02 11.84
C VAL A 51 -12.13 6.97 10.88
N VAL A 52 -12.12 7.84 9.88
CA VAL A 52 -11.03 7.95 8.92
C VAL A 52 -9.74 8.41 9.62
N ARG A 53 -9.80 9.50 10.39
CA ARG A 53 -8.62 9.99 11.13
C ARG A 53 -8.07 8.94 12.09
N GLY A 54 -8.93 8.30 12.89
CA GLY A 54 -8.49 7.25 13.81
C GLY A 54 -7.84 6.04 13.12
N LYS A 55 -8.30 5.69 11.90
CA LYS A 55 -7.67 4.63 11.10
C LYS A 55 -6.38 5.08 10.40
N PHE A 56 -6.26 6.35 10.04
CA PHE A 56 -5.09 6.86 9.34
C PHE A 56 -3.97 7.33 10.29
N GLU A 57 -4.29 7.94 11.42
CA GLU A 57 -3.30 8.41 12.38
C GLU A 57 -2.52 7.27 13.05
N GLY A 58 -3.16 6.10 13.25
CA GLY A 58 -2.50 4.91 13.79
C GLY A 58 -1.68 4.08 12.79
N LYS A 59 -1.85 4.28 11.47
CA LYS A 59 -1.26 3.39 10.45
C LYS A 59 -0.21 4.03 9.54
N ARG A 60 0.02 5.32 9.61
CA ARG A 60 0.95 6.03 8.71
C ARG A 60 2.41 5.56 8.81
N TRP A 61 2.79 4.90 9.89
CA TRP A 61 4.17 4.50 10.18
C TRP A 61 4.34 2.99 10.40
N ALA A 62 3.30 2.20 10.13
CA ALA A 62 3.32 0.75 10.33
C ALA A 62 3.91 -0.03 9.13
N LEU A 63 4.61 0.63 8.20
CA LEU A 63 5.38 -0.08 7.20
C LEU A 63 6.62 -0.66 7.89
N PRO A 64 6.74 -2.00 7.97
CA PRO A 64 7.92 -2.60 8.57
C PRO A 64 9.15 -2.24 7.72
N ALA A 65 10.15 -1.64 8.36
CA ALA A 65 11.45 -1.49 7.73
C ALA A 65 12.11 -2.87 7.68
N ARG A 66 12.44 -3.32 6.47
CA ARG A 66 13.15 -4.58 6.26
C ARG A 66 14.63 -4.31 6.09
N VAL A 67 15.44 -4.98 6.89
CA VAL A 67 16.89 -4.90 6.83
C VAL A 67 17.40 -6.15 6.13
N TYR A 68 18.10 -5.97 5.04
CA TYR A 68 18.67 -7.04 4.24
C TYR A 68 20.20 -7.07 4.37
N ALA A 69 20.77 -8.25 4.25
CA ALA A 69 22.22 -8.42 4.08
C ALA A 69 22.68 -7.84 2.73
N ARG A 70 23.99 -7.74 2.58
CA ARG A 70 24.59 -7.41 1.27
C ARG A 70 24.23 -8.51 0.26
N PRO A 71 23.70 -8.16 -0.93
CA PRO A 71 23.42 -9.13 -1.97
C PRO A 71 24.69 -9.81 -2.47
N LEU A 72 24.58 -11.07 -2.86
CA LEU A 72 25.66 -11.75 -3.57
C LEU A 72 25.68 -11.27 -5.02
N GLU A 73 26.75 -10.59 -5.40
CA GLU A 73 26.99 -10.13 -6.76
C GLU A 73 27.83 -11.18 -7.47
N LEU A 74 27.41 -11.59 -8.65
CA LEU A 74 28.13 -12.50 -9.52
C LEU A 74 28.61 -11.71 -10.74
N TYR A 75 29.92 -11.70 -10.97
CA TYR A 75 30.54 -11.11 -12.14
C TYR A 75 31.83 -11.90 -12.48
N GLN A 76 32.25 -11.85 -13.73
CA GLN A 76 33.45 -12.54 -14.17
C GLN A 76 34.70 -12.05 -13.42
N GLY A 77 35.52 -12.98 -12.94
CA GLY A 77 36.72 -12.68 -12.16
C GLY A 77 36.46 -12.52 -10.64
N ARG A 78 35.21 -12.63 -10.18
CA ARG A 78 34.93 -12.59 -8.73
C ARG A 78 35.57 -13.80 -8.05
N PRO A 79 36.39 -13.61 -6.98
CA PRO A 79 36.84 -14.71 -6.14
C PRO A 79 35.69 -15.41 -5.46
N LEU A 80 35.44 -16.67 -5.81
CA LEU A 80 34.32 -17.46 -5.29
C LEU A 80 34.52 -18.93 -5.60
N THR A 81 34.60 -19.77 -4.58
CA THR A 81 34.67 -21.22 -4.77
C THR A 81 33.30 -21.87 -4.90
N ALA A 82 33.25 -23.09 -5.41
CA ALA A 82 32.02 -23.85 -5.54
C ALA A 82 31.33 -24.07 -4.18
N GLU A 83 32.12 -24.38 -3.15
CA GLU A 83 31.62 -24.57 -1.79
C GLU A 83 31.05 -23.28 -1.21
N GLN A 84 31.71 -22.15 -1.45
CA GLN A 84 31.21 -20.84 -1.01
C GLN A 84 29.91 -20.48 -1.71
N LEU A 85 29.81 -20.66 -3.02
CA LEU A 85 28.57 -20.38 -3.76
C LEU A 85 27.45 -21.29 -3.28
N GLN A 86 27.70 -22.57 -3.09
CA GLN A 86 26.70 -23.52 -2.57
C GLN A 86 26.22 -23.13 -1.16
N ALA A 87 27.17 -22.74 -0.27
CA ALA A 87 26.83 -22.31 1.08
C ALA A 87 25.97 -21.04 1.07
N GLU A 88 26.29 -20.05 0.20
CA GLU A 88 25.49 -18.83 0.06
C GLU A 88 24.10 -19.13 -0.52
N LEU A 89 23.98 -19.96 -1.55
CA LEU A 89 22.68 -20.36 -2.10
C LEU A 89 21.83 -21.07 -1.04
N THR A 90 22.43 -21.95 -0.23
CA THR A 90 21.74 -22.64 0.87
C THR A 90 21.29 -21.63 1.93
N ARG A 91 22.13 -20.67 2.31
CA ARG A 91 21.79 -19.59 3.27
C ARG A 91 20.67 -18.71 2.75
N LEU A 92 20.61 -18.44 1.46
CA LEU A 92 19.51 -17.75 0.77
C LEU A 92 18.23 -18.60 0.67
N GLY A 93 18.26 -19.86 1.10
CA GLY A 93 17.12 -20.77 1.04
C GLY A 93 16.82 -21.25 -0.39
N TYR A 94 17.83 -21.32 -1.26
CA TYR A 94 17.71 -21.94 -2.57
C TYR A 94 17.71 -23.47 -2.41
N ARG A 95 16.86 -24.13 -3.18
CA ARG A 95 16.74 -25.60 -3.16
C ARG A 95 17.68 -26.22 -4.20
N ALA A 96 18.51 -27.16 -3.77
CA ALA A 96 19.31 -27.98 -4.67
C ALA A 96 18.41 -29.01 -5.37
N VAL A 97 18.37 -29.00 -6.70
CA VAL A 97 17.57 -29.88 -7.55
C VAL A 97 18.39 -30.33 -8.76
N LYS A 98 17.96 -31.39 -9.44
CA LYS A 98 18.63 -31.86 -10.66
C LYS A 98 18.39 -30.92 -11.85
N SER A 99 17.21 -30.32 -11.94
CA SER A 99 16.85 -29.38 -13.02
C SER A 99 16.06 -28.21 -12.41
N PRO A 100 16.64 -27.00 -12.34
CA PRO A 100 16.00 -25.84 -11.76
C PRO A 100 14.88 -25.33 -12.67
N ALA A 101 13.63 -25.54 -12.28
CA ALA A 101 12.44 -25.06 -13.00
C ALA A 101 11.83 -23.81 -12.32
N GLU A 102 11.89 -23.73 -11.00
CA GLU A 102 11.26 -22.68 -10.20
C GLU A 102 12.30 -21.66 -9.67
N PRO A 103 11.92 -20.38 -9.52
CA PRO A 103 12.79 -19.39 -8.85
C PRO A 103 13.17 -19.85 -7.43
N GLY A 104 14.42 -19.60 -7.04
CA GLY A 104 14.96 -20.09 -5.77
C GLY A 104 15.37 -21.55 -5.79
N SER A 105 15.78 -22.07 -6.95
CA SER A 105 16.36 -23.39 -7.12
C SER A 105 17.68 -23.34 -7.87
N PHE A 106 18.56 -24.31 -7.63
CA PHE A 106 19.82 -24.45 -8.34
C PHE A 106 20.19 -25.92 -8.55
N ALA A 107 20.98 -26.16 -9.59
CA ALA A 107 21.68 -27.41 -9.83
C ALA A 107 23.17 -27.17 -9.88
N GLN A 108 23.95 -28.12 -9.40
CA GLN A 108 25.41 -28.09 -9.41
C GLN A 108 25.95 -29.32 -10.13
N GLY A 109 26.97 -29.12 -10.96
CA GLY A 109 27.72 -30.20 -11.63
C GLY A 109 28.97 -29.66 -12.29
N ASP A 110 30.11 -30.34 -12.12
CA ASP A 110 31.35 -30.09 -12.81
C ASP A 110 31.83 -28.63 -12.83
N GLY A 111 31.80 -27.97 -11.68
CA GLY A 111 32.20 -26.55 -11.57
C GLY A 111 31.21 -25.55 -12.15
N ARG A 112 30.01 -26.00 -12.52
CA ARG A 112 28.90 -25.16 -13.04
C ARG A 112 27.74 -25.16 -12.11
N PHE A 113 27.06 -24.01 -12.03
CA PHE A 113 25.84 -23.81 -11.30
C PHE A 113 24.77 -23.25 -12.22
N LEU A 114 23.69 -24.00 -12.35
CA LEU A 114 22.48 -23.51 -12.99
C LEU A 114 21.59 -22.93 -11.90
N ILE A 115 21.38 -21.62 -11.89
CA ILE A 115 20.67 -20.91 -10.82
C ILE A 115 19.45 -20.23 -11.41
N ARG A 116 18.26 -20.51 -10.88
CA ARG A 116 17.08 -19.74 -11.19
C ARG A 116 16.82 -18.77 -10.04
N ASN A 117 17.35 -17.52 -10.22
CA ASN A 117 17.22 -16.51 -9.18
C ASN A 117 15.79 -16.02 -9.05
N ARG A 118 15.49 -15.39 -7.90
CA ARG A 118 14.22 -14.70 -7.64
C ARG A 118 14.34 -13.26 -8.11
N ALA A 119 13.22 -12.68 -8.59
CA ALA A 119 13.17 -11.24 -8.81
C ALA A 119 13.27 -10.51 -7.47
N PHE A 120 14.03 -9.42 -7.43
CA PHE A 120 14.17 -8.61 -6.23
C PHE A 120 14.28 -7.13 -6.59
N ARG A 121 13.61 -6.29 -5.80
CA ARG A 121 13.66 -4.84 -5.97
C ARG A 121 14.70 -4.25 -5.02
N PHE A 122 15.84 -3.88 -5.59
CA PHE A 122 16.91 -3.16 -4.89
C PHE A 122 16.59 -1.66 -4.81
N TRP A 123 17.40 -0.91 -4.07
CA TRP A 123 17.28 0.53 -3.94
C TRP A 123 17.56 1.30 -5.25
N ASP A 124 18.39 0.70 -6.12
CA ASP A 124 18.86 1.24 -7.39
C ASP A 124 18.10 0.70 -8.62
N GLY A 125 17.19 -0.25 -8.42
CA GLY A 125 16.39 -0.82 -9.51
C GLY A 125 15.83 -2.19 -9.21
N GLU A 126 15.07 -2.71 -10.15
CA GLU A 126 14.51 -4.05 -10.10
C GLU A 126 15.42 -5.02 -10.85
N GLU A 127 15.80 -6.12 -10.17
CA GLU A 127 16.49 -7.24 -10.79
C GLU A 127 15.45 -8.31 -11.14
N PRO A 128 15.25 -8.62 -12.43
CA PRO A 128 14.29 -9.64 -12.83
C PRO A 128 14.76 -11.06 -12.46
N ALA A 129 13.81 -11.98 -12.37
CA ALA A 129 14.15 -13.40 -12.28
C ALA A 129 14.80 -13.85 -13.59
N ARG A 130 15.97 -14.49 -13.48
CA ARG A 130 16.76 -15.00 -14.62
C ARG A 130 17.10 -16.47 -14.41
N PHE A 131 17.48 -17.14 -15.51
CA PHE A 131 18.07 -18.45 -15.45
C PHE A 131 19.57 -18.34 -15.75
N LEU A 132 20.41 -18.38 -14.73
CA LEU A 132 21.85 -18.15 -14.83
C LEU A 132 22.62 -19.46 -14.93
N ASP A 133 23.59 -19.52 -15.83
CA ASP A 133 24.61 -20.55 -15.91
C ASP A 133 25.95 -19.93 -15.47
N VAL A 134 26.37 -20.25 -14.26
CA VAL A 134 27.57 -19.71 -13.63
C VAL A 134 28.67 -20.77 -13.66
N SER A 135 29.74 -20.52 -14.35
CA SER A 135 30.91 -21.39 -14.40
C SER A 135 31.99 -20.90 -13.43
N LEU A 136 32.58 -21.81 -12.68
CA LEU A 136 33.65 -21.54 -11.72
C LEU A 136 34.91 -22.28 -12.15
N ALA A 137 36.04 -21.59 -12.16
CA ALA A 137 37.36 -22.15 -12.42
C ALA A 137 38.39 -21.40 -11.57
N ASP A 138 39.41 -22.09 -11.09
CA ASP A 138 40.55 -21.50 -10.33
C ASP A 138 40.09 -20.64 -9.11
N GLY A 139 39.02 -21.06 -8.44
CA GLY A 139 38.49 -20.34 -7.28
C GLY A 139 37.82 -19.01 -7.59
N GLN A 140 37.40 -18.81 -8.83
CA GLN A 140 36.71 -17.59 -9.26
C GLN A 140 35.59 -17.88 -10.27
N VAL A 141 34.71 -16.91 -10.45
CA VAL A 141 33.69 -16.95 -11.50
C VAL A 141 34.36 -16.75 -12.85
N SER A 142 34.38 -17.79 -13.69
CA SER A 142 34.98 -17.75 -15.03
C SER A 142 34.02 -17.20 -16.09
N ALA A 143 32.72 -17.50 -15.97
CA ALA A 143 31.71 -17.00 -16.89
C ALA A 143 30.34 -16.98 -16.24
N ILE A 144 29.46 -16.05 -16.70
CA ILE A 144 28.03 -16.00 -16.37
C ILE A 144 27.28 -15.88 -17.68
N LYS A 145 26.33 -16.78 -17.90
CA LYS A 145 25.46 -16.79 -19.09
C LYS A 145 24.00 -16.82 -18.71
N ASP A 146 23.15 -16.33 -19.59
CA ASP A 146 21.74 -16.54 -19.50
C ASP A 146 21.36 -17.90 -20.08
N ALA A 147 21.07 -18.88 -19.25
CA ALA A 147 20.69 -20.24 -19.67
C ALA A 147 19.33 -20.31 -20.37
N ALA A 148 18.53 -19.23 -20.38
CA ALA A 148 17.31 -19.12 -21.15
C ALA A 148 17.53 -18.62 -22.59
N GLY A 149 18.79 -18.31 -22.98
CA GLY A 149 19.14 -17.83 -24.31
C GLY A 149 18.96 -16.32 -24.51
N GLY A 150 18.86 -15.56 -23.44
CA GLY A 150 18.87 -14.10 -23.43
C GLY A 150 20.30 -13.53 -23.51
N GLN A 151 20.41 -12.25 -23.24
CA GLN A 151 21.69 -11.56 -23.16
C GLN A 151 22.45 -11.95 -21.89
N ASP A 152 23.72 -12.35 -22.02
CA ASP A 152 24.56 -12.66 -20.89
C ASP A 152 24.77 -11.42 -19.99
N PRO A 153 24.49 -11.52 -18.70
CA PRO A 153 24.65 -10.38 -17.81
C PRO A 153 26.12 -10.20 -17.43
N ALA A 154 26.62 -8.96 -17.54
CA ALA A 154 27.94 -8.62 -17.01
C ALA A 154 28.00 -8.71 -15.48
N LEU A 155 26.88 -8.47 -14.85
CA LEU A 155 26.64 -8.55 -13.40
C LEU A 155 25.28 -9.16 -13.14
N ALA A 156 25.18 -10.14 -12.25
CA ALA A 156 23.94 -10.66 -11.73
C ALA A 156 23.93 -10.55 -10.20
N ARG A 157 22.83 -10.08 -9.62
CA ARG A 157 22.65 -10.00 -8.16
C ARG A 157 21.63 -11.03 -7.71
N LEU A 158 21.96 -11.78 -6.70
CA LEU A 158 20.99 -12.66 -6.05
C LEU A 158 20.23 -11.88 -4.98
N ASP A 159 19.00 -12.30 -4.73
CA ASP A 159 18.15 -11.73 -3.66
C ASP A 159 18.89 -11.84 -2.30
N PRO A 160 18.91 -10.77 -1.50
CA PRO A 160 19.66 -10.75 -0.25
C PRO A 160 18.90 -11.45 0.88
N VAL A 161 19.63 -11.97 1.86
CA VAL A 161 19.03 -12.52 3.10
C VAL A 161 18.32 -11.41 3.87
N LEU A 162 17.08 -11.64 4.27
CA LEU A 162 16.37 -10.78 5.22
C LEU A 162 16.96 -11.01 6.62
N ILE A 163 17.62 -10.00 7.19
CA ILE A 163 18.22 -10.07 8.53
C ILE A 163 17.19 -9.77 9.61
N ALA A 164 16.41 -8.72 9.42
CA ALA A 164 15.44 -8.25 10.39
C ALA A 164 14.26 -7.52 9.73
N SER A 165 13.12 -7.59 10.39
CA SER A 165 11.97 -6.72 10.10
C SER A 165 11.70 -5.89 11.34
N ILE A 166 11.86 -4.58 11.23
CA ILE A 166 11.57 -3.64 12.30
C ILE A 166 10.13 -3.20 12.13
N TYR A 167 9.26 -3.71 12.99
CA TYR A 167 7.89 -3.24 13.07
C TYR A 167 7.86 -2.02 14.00
N PRO A 168 7.34 -0.87 13.56
CA PRO A 168 7.08 0.21 14.48
C PRO A 168 6.05 -0.32 15.49
N ALA A 169 6.48 -0.49 16.74
CA ALA A 169 5.59 -0.86 17.83
C ALA A 169 4.52 0.24 17.94
N HIS A 170 3.27 -0.17 18.03
CA HIS A 170 2.18 0.74 18.33
C HIS A 170 2.47 1.29 19.72
N ASN A 171 2.74 2.58 19.83
CA ASN A 171 2.98 3.29 21.10
C ASN A 171 4.44 3.38 21.62
N GLU A 172 5.43 3.25 20.78
CA GLU A 172 6.74 3.76 21.18
C GLU A 172 6.75 5.28 21.01
N ASP A 173 6.53 6.00 22.10
CA ASP A 173 6.94 7.38 22.25
C ASP A 173 8.44 7.42 22.04
N ARG A 174 8.88 7.79 20.85
CA ARG A 174 10.30 8.05 20.60
C ARG A 174 10.69 9.28 21.39
N VAL A 175 11.16 9.08 22.62
CA VAL A 175 11.76 10.13 23.41
C VAL A 175 13.07 10.50 22.71
N LEU A 176 13.12 11.73 22.20
CA LEU A 176 14.36 12.29 21.67
C LEU A 176 15.35 12.44 22.82
N VAL A 177 16.21 11.43 22.98
CA VAL A 177 17.30 11.48 23.97
C VAL A 177 18.37 12.41 23.41
N ARG A 178 18.64 13.49 24.14
CA ARG A 178 19.74 14.39 23.79
C ARG A 178 21.08 13.69 24.02
N ARG A 179 22.05 13.95 23.13
CA ARG A 179 23.39 13.31 23.20
C ARG A 179 24.04 13.37 24.60
N LYS A 180 23.73 14.40 25.40
CA LYS A 180 24.22 14.56 26.76
C LYS A 180 23.55 13.63 27.79
N ASP A 181 22.44 13.01 27.43
CA ASP A 181 21.62 12.14 28.29
C ASP A 181 21.90 10.65 27.99
N LEU A 182 22.89 10.37 27.13
CA LEU A 182 23.39 9.02 26.84
C LEU A 182 24.41 8.62 27.92
N PRO A 183 24.37 7.38 28.45
CA PRO A 183 25.33 6.88 29.41
C PRO A 183 26.75 6.80 28.84
#